data_0743dfbac819a9abf096c1ba629e3f45
#
_entry.id   0743dfbac819a9abf096c1ba629e3f45
#
_cell.length_a   1.000
_cell.length_b   1.000
_cell.length_c   1.000
_cell.angle_alpha   90.00
_cell.angle_beta   90.00
_cell.angle_gamma   90.00
#
_symmetry.space_group_name_H-M   'P 1'
#
loop_
_entity.id
_entity.type
_entity.pdbx_description
1 polymer ?
#
loop_
_entity_poly.entity_id
_entity_poly.type
_entity_poly.pdbx_seq_one_letter_code
_entity_poly.pdbx_strand_id
1 'polypeptide(L)'
;LSLHDALPIFLDKTVAVAQAKIADPPLVAFVSGIGCNIFVCLAVYLGALAKSYLGKMFGLWFPVMVFVVCGFQHVVANAFIIPAAIFSQSTTISWWDYLQNTLWVFLGNAVGGSLFMAVPLIFMTKPATVKPRVEKTIQTEELYGN
;
A
#
# COMPACT_ATOMS: atom_id res chain seq x y z
N LEU A 1 32.66 0.71 -3.86
CA LEU A 1 32.20 -0.14 -2.76
C LEU A 1 32.06 -1.56 -3.31
N SER A 2 32.82 -2.51 -2.79
CA SER A 2 32.69 -3.93 -3.16
C SER A 2 31.34 -4.46 -2.63
N LEU A 3 30.75 -5.46 -3.30
CA LEU A 3 29.55 -6.14 -2.80
C LEU A 3 29.79 -6.72 -1.39
N HIS A 4 31.00 -7.15 -1.13
CA HIS A 4 31.44 -7.68 0.16
C HIS A 4 31.43 -6.62 1.28
N ASP A 5 31.72 -5.36 0.95
CA ASP A 5 31.70 -4.25 1.93
C ASP A 5 30.27 -3.68 2.13
N ALA A 6 29.43 -3.80 1.10
CA ALA A 6 28.06 -3.29 1.13
C ALA A 6 27.12 -4.22 1.93
N LEU A 7 27.34 -5.54 1.87
CA LEU A 7 26.43 -6.53 2.46
C LEU A 7 26.24 -6.36 3.98
N PRO A 8 27.30 -6.17 4.81
CA PRO A 8 27.12 -5.94 6.24
C PRO A 8 26.29 -4.69 6.54
N ILE A 9 26.54 -3.59 5.80
CA ILE A 9 25.83 -2.33 5.98
C ILE A 9 24.33 -2.51 5.71
N PHE A 10 23.99 -3.26 4.67
CA PHE A 10 22.57 -3.58 4.36
C PHE A 10 21.93 -4.43 5.44
N LEU A 11 22.62 -5.45 5.94
CA LEU A 11 22.11 -6.32 7.01
C LEU A 11 21.88 -5.53 8.29
N ASP A 12 22.82 -4.70 8.72
CA ASP A 12 22.70 -3.88 9.92
C ASP A 12 21.53 -2.91 9.82
N LYS A 13 21.33 -2.27 8.66
CA LYS A 13 20.18 -1.40 8.41
C LYS A 13 18.87 -2.17 8.40
N THR A 14 18.84 -3.35 7.80
CA THR A 14 17.63 -4.20 7.78
C THR A 14 17.25 -4.63 9.18
N VAL A 15 18.21 -5.06 9.99
CA VAL A 15 17.99 -5.42 11.40
C VAL A 15 17.52 -4.23 12.20
N ALA A 16 18.12 -3.05 12.07
CA ALA A 16 17.72 -1.85 12.79
C ALA A 16 16.29 -1.44 12.45
N VAL A 17 15.91 -1.49 11.17
CA VAL A 17 14.53 -1.19 10.73
C VAL A 17 13.56 -2.23 11.26
N ALA A 18 13.89 -3.53 11.21
CA ALA A 18 13.04 -4.59 11.75
C ALA A 18 12.79 -4.42 13.24
N GLN A 19 13.85 -4.14 14.01
CA GLN A 19 13.75 -3.87 15.46
C GLN A 19 12.84 -2.68 15.76
N ALA A 20 12.98 -1.58 15.00
CA ALA A 20 12.12 -0.41 15.15
C ALA A 20 10.65 -0.75 14.86
N LYS A 21 10.37 -1.60 13.85
CA LYS A 21 9.01 -2.05 13.51
C LYS A 21 8.38 -2.92 14.62
N ILE A 22 9.16 -3.80 15.21
CA ILE A 22 8.70 -4.70 16.29
C ILE A 22 8.55 -3.95 17.63
N ALA A 23 9.29 -2.86 17.86
CA ALA A 23 9.22 -2.07 19.07
C ALA A 23 7.90 -1.31 19.23
N ASP A 24 7.13 -1.12 18.14
CA ASP A 24 5.82 -0.45 18.21
C ASP A 24 4.82 -1.29 19.01
N PRO A 25 4.15 -0.71 20.03
CA PRO A 25 3.03 -1.38 20.69
C PRO A 25 1.92 -1.73 19.70
N PRO A 26 1.10 -2.76 19.97
CA PRO A 26 0.04 -3.24 19.06
C PRO A 26 -0.89 -2.14 18.54
N LEU A 27 -1.33 -1.23 19.42
CA LEU A 27 -2.18 -0.11 19.04
C LEU A 27 -1.47 0.88 18.10
N VAL A 28 -0.19 1.16 18.35
CA VAL A 28 0.62 2.05 17.50
C VAL A 28 0.82 1.40 16.13
N ALA A 29 1.15 0.12 16.09
CA ALA A 29 1.28 -0.64 14.85
C ALA A 29 -0.02 -0.63 14.04
N PHE A 30 -1.17 -0.80 14.68
CA PHE A 30 -2.50 -0.75 14.08
C PHE A 30 -2.81 0.64 13.48
N VAL A 31 -2.68 1.71 14.27
CA VAL A 31 -2.97 3.09 13.83
C VAL A 31 -2.00 3.53 12.72
N SER A 32 -0.73 3.20 12.87
CA SER A 32 0.30 3.42 11.85
C SER A 32 -0.01 2.68 10.55
N GLY A 33 -0.55 1.46 10.65
CA GLY A 33 -1.06 0.69 9.53
C GLY A 33 -2.23 1.37 8.81
N ILE A 34 -3.18 1.97 9.55
CA ILE A 34 -4.27 2.75 8.94
C ILE A 34 -3.69 3.87 8.08
N GLY A 35 -2.81 4.70 8.66
CA GLY A 35 -2.17 5.81 7.96
C GLY A 35 -1.44 5.35 6.69
N CYS A 36 -0.67 4.27 6.80
CA CYS A 36 0.05 3.70 5.66
C CYS A 36 -0.90 3.38 4.49
N ASN A 37 -1.97 2.63 4.75
CA ASN A 37 -2.80 2.14 3.64
C ASN A 37 -3.73 3.22 3.06
N ILE A 38 -4.00 4.31 3.79
CA ILE A 38 -4.59 5.52 3.21
C ILE A 38 -3.69 6.06 2.10
N PHE A 39 -2.38 6.22 2.34
CA PHE A 39 -1.45 6.70 1.33
C PHE A 39 -1.24 5.72 0.18
N VAL A 40 -1.22 4.41 0.44
CA VAL A 40 -1.13 3.38 -0.61
C VAL A 40 -2.33 3.45 -1.55
N CYS A 41 -3.55 3.51 -1.00
CA CYS A 41 -4.76 3.63 -1.81
C CYS A 41 -4.83 4.99 -2.54
N LEU A 42 -4.38 6.08 -1.90
CA LEU A 42 -4.28 7.39 -2.53
C LEU A 42 -3.31 7.35 -3.72
N ALA A 43 -2.17 6.69 -3.60
CA ALA A 43 -1.22 6.50 -4.70
C ALA A 43 -1.87 5.81 -5.90
N VAL A 44 -2.56 4.69 -5.66
CA VAL A 44 -3.27 3.95 -6.71
C VAL A 44 -4.35 4.82 -7.36
N TYR A 45 -5.12 5.54 -6.56
CA TYR A 45 -6.19 6.42 -7.04
C TYR A 45 -5.64 7.56 -7.89
N LEU A 46 -4.62 8.27 -7.43
CA LEU A 46 -3.97 9.35 -8.19
C LEU A 46 -3.33 8.83 -9.49
N GLY A 47 -2.69 7.66 -9.44
CA GLY A 47 -2.14 7.01 -10.62
C GLY A 47 -3.21 6.64 -11.65
N ALA A 48 -4.40 6.21 -11.20
CA ALA A 48 -5.53 5.89 -12.06
C ALA A 48 -6.16 7.15 -12.71
N LEU A 49 -6.24 8.25 -11.98
CA LEU A 49 -6.78 9.52 -12.48
C LEU A 49 -5.84 10.24 -13.45
N ALA A 50 -4.54 10.03 -13.34
CA ALA A 50 -3.55 10.75 -14.12
C ALA A 50 -3.62 10.38 -15.62
N LYS A 51 -3.70 11.42 -16.46
CA LYS A 51 -3.80 11.29 -17.93
C LYS A 51 -2.44 11.25 -18.64
N SER A 52 -1.37 11.67 -17.97
CA SER A 52 -0.02 11.68 -18.52
C SER A 52 0.88 10.67 -17.80
N TYR A 53 1.93 10.21 -18.47
CA TYR A 53 2.92 9.30 -17.87
C TYR A 53 3.60 9.91 -16.64
N LEU A 54 4.04 11.16 -16.73
CA LEU A 54 4.64 11.87 -15.61
C LEU A 54 3.66 12.04 -14.44
N GLY A 55 2.39 12.36 -14.74
CA GLY A 55 1.35 12.46 -13.72
C GLY A 55 1.14 11.13 -12.99
N LYS A 56 1.17 9.99 -13.70
CA LYS A 56 1.11 8.66 -13.09
C LYS A 56 2.31 8.39 -12.19
N MET A 57 3.51 8.69 -12.66
CA MET A 57 4.72 8.50 -11.87
C MET A 57 4.67 9.30 -10.56
N PHE A 58 4.38 10.60 -10.63
CA PHE A 58 4.29 11.44 -9.43
C PHE A 58 3.13 11.04 -8.53
N GLY A 59 1.97 10.71 -9.09
CA GLY A 59 0.80 10.27 -8.35
C GLY A 59 1.03 8.99 -7.56
N LEU A 60 1.81 8.06 -8.10
CA LEU A 60 2.21 6.83 -7.41
C LEU A 60 3.34 7.07 -6.41
N TRP A 61 4.39 7.77 -6.85
CA TRP A 61 5.63 7.93 -6.09
C TRP A 61 5.46 8.79 -4.84
N PHE A 62 4.76 9.93 -4.93
CA PHE A 62 4.70 10.91 -3.86
C PHE A 62 4.02 10.38 -2.58
N PRO A 63 2.81 9.76 -2.62
CA PRO A 63 2.21 9.22 -1.41
C PRO A 63 3.00 8.04 -0.82
N VAL A 64 3.63 7.23 -1.69
CA VAL A 64 4.50 6.14 -1.23
C VAL A 64 5.71 6.70 -0.47
N MET A 65 6.37 7.71 -1.02
CA MET A 65 7.48 8.39 -0.35
C MET A 65 7.06 8.94 1.02
N VAL A 66 5.89 9.59 1.10
CA VAL A 66 5.39 10.17 2.35
C VAL A 66 5.24 9.11 3.43
N PHE A 67 4.54 7.99 3.17
CA PHE A 67 4.37 6.99 4.21
C PHE A 67 5.67 6.29 4.62
N VAL A 68 6.63 6.14 3.69
CA VAL A 68 7.95 5.59 3.98
C VAL A 68 8.74 6.54 4.88
N VAL A 69 8.77 7.83 4.55
CA VAL A 69 9.46 8.86 5.37
C VAL A 69 8.84 8.99 6.76
N CYS A 70 7.51 8.91 6.86
CA CYS A 70 6.81 8.91 8.15
C CYS A 70 7.04 7.62 8.96
N GLY A 71 7.69 6.61 8.39
CA GLY A 71 7.96 5.34 9.08
C GLY A 71 6.72 4.48 9.31
N PHE A 72 5.61 4.71 8.60
CA PHE A 72 4.37 3.96 8.79
C PHE A 72 4.53 2.45 8.60
N GLN A 73 3.68 1.70 9.27
CA GLN A 73 3.68 0.24 9.27
C GLN A 73 2.96 -0.29 8.02
N HIS A 74 3.71 -0.93 7.14
CA HIS A 74 3.19 -1.53 5.91
C HIS A 74 3.35 -3.04 5.95
N VAL A 75 2.24 -3.80 5.95
CA VAL A 75 2.28 -5.26 6.13
C VAL A 75 3.14 -5.96 5.08
N VAL A 76 3.08 -5.54 3.82
CA VAL A 76 3.86 -6.17 2.73
C VAL A 76 5.36 -5.87 2.89
N ALA A 77 5.72 -4.64 3.27
CA ALA A 77 7.11 -4.29 3.54
C ALA A 77 7.65 -5.05 4.77
N ASN A 78 6.87 -5.13 5.84
CA ASN A 78 7.23 -5.86 7.04
C ASN A 78 7.37 -7.37 6.78
N ALA A 79 6.57 -7.94 5.86
CA ALA A 79 6.67 -9.34 5.44
C ALA A 79 8.00 -9.68 4.73
N PHE A 80 8.74 -8.69 4.27
CA PHE A 80 10.10 -8.86 3.76
C PHE A 80 11.16 -8.50 4.82
N ILE A 81 11.04 -7.30 5.42
CA ILE A 81 12.08 -6.72 6.28
C ILE A 81 12.29 -7.55 7.54
N ILE A 82 11.20 -7.97 8.23
CA ILE A 82 11.32 -8.68 9.51
C ILE A 82 11.84 -10.11 9.31
N PRO A 83 11.31 -10.93 8.39
CA PRO A 83 11.92 -12.22 8.09
C PRO A 83 13.36 -12.13 7.62
N ALA A 84 13.71 -11.14 6.79
CA ALA A 84 15.10 -10.95 6.36
C ALA A 84 16.05 -10.70 7.55
N ALA A 85 15.61 -9.91 8.53
CA ALA A 85 16.36 -9.69 9.76
C ALA A 85 16.48 -10.97 10.60
N ILE A 86 15.42 -11.77 10.72
CA ILE A 86 15.43 -13.05 11.44
C ILE A 86 16.42 -14.02 10.78
N PHE A 87 16.36 -14.16 9.45
CA PHE A 87 17.27 -15.06 8.71
C PHE A 87 18.73 -14.62 8.74
N SER A 88 19.01 -13.33 8.96
CA SER A 88 20.39 -12.85 9.12
C SER A 88 21.06 -13.34 10.40
N GLN A 89 20.29 -13.90 11.35
CA GLN A 89 20.73 -14.35 12.67
C GLN A 89 21.44 -13.26 13.51
N SER A 90 21.30 -12.00 13.11
CA SER A 90 21.90 -10.84 13.76
C SER A 90 20.92 -10.09 14.66
N THR A 91 19.78 -10.73 14.99
CA THR A 91 18.70 -10.11 15.78
C THR A 91 18.13 -11.07 16.82
N THR A 92 17.52 -10.51 17.87
CA THR A 92 16.76 -11.24 18.88
C THR A 92 15.26 -11.35 18.54
N ILE A 93 14.84 -10.84 17.38
CA ILE A 93 13.42 -10.89 16.94
C ILE A 93 13.03 -12.35 16.69
N SER A 94 11.95 -12.76 17.31
CA SER A 94 11.37 -14.09 17.14
C SER A 94 10.30 -14.12 16.03
N TRP A 95 9.97 -15.31 15.54
CA TRP A 95 8.82 -15.51 14.64
C TRP A 95 7.49 -15.13 15.28
N TRP A 96 7.40 -15.19 16.61
CA TRP A 96 6.21 -14.76 17.33
C TRP A 96 6.02 -13.24 17.27
N ASP A 97 7.09 -12.46 17.42
CA ASP A 97 7.07 -11.00 17.29
C ASP A 97 6.64 -10.61 15.88
N TYR A 98 7.16 -11.31 14.85
CA TYR A 98 6.75 -11.12 13.47
C TYR A 98 5.25 -11.37 13.26
N LEU A 99 4.71 -12.46 13.80
CA LEU A 99 3.29 -12.80 13.65
C LEU A 99 2.40 -11.76 14.33
N GLN A 100 2.75 -11.32 15.53
CA GLN A 100 2.01 -10.27 16.25
C GLN A 100 2.03 -8.94 15.47
N ASN A 101 3.20 -8.48 15.04
CA ASN A 101 3.31 -7.26 14.23
C ASN A 101 2.47 -7.38 12.95
N THR A 102 2.61 -8.49 12.21
CA THR A 102 1.86 -8.74 10.98
C THR A 102 0.35 -8.66 11.20
N LEU A 103 -0.18 -9.25 12.27
CA LEU A 103 -1.60 -9.22 12.58
C LEU A 103 -2.12 -7.79 12.78
N TRP A 104 -1.48 -7.02 13.66
CA TRP A 104 -1.93 -5.66 13.97
C TRP A 104 -1.77 -4.71 12.79
N VAL A 105 -0.66 -4.80 12.07
CA VAL A 105 -0.42 -3.99 10.88
C VAL A 105 -1.39 -4.36 9.76
N PHE A 106 -1.66 -5.66 9.53
CA PHE A 106 -2.64 -6.12 8.55
C PHE A 106 -4.03 -5.56 8.83
N LEU A 107 -4.51 -5.66 10.07
CA LEU A 107 -5.80 -5.11 10.47
C LEU A 107 -5.85 -3.59 10.26
N GLY A 108 -4.78 -2.87 10.64
CA GLY A 108 -4.67 -1.44 10.39
C GLY A 108 -4.70 -1.10 8.90
N ASN A 109 -3.93 -1.80 8.08
CA ASN A 109 -3.92 -1.62 6.63
C ASN A 109 -5.31 -1.90 6.03
N ALA A 110 -6.00 -2.97 6.47
CA ALA A 110 -7.34 -3.29 6.00
C ALA A 110 -8.35 -2.17 6.31
N VAL A 111 -8.34 -1.65 7.54
CA VAL A 111 -9.21 -0.54 7.94
C VAL A 111 -8.87 0.74 7.16
N GLY A 112 -7.59 1.08 7.01
CA GLY A 112 -7.14 2.26 6.27
C GLY A 112 -7.62 2.26 4.81
N GLY A 113 -7.44 1.14 4.12
CA GLY A 113 -7.84 1.00 2.73
C GLY A 113 -9.35 0.90 2.53
N SER A 114 -10.04 0.12 3.36
CA SER A 114 -11.48 -0.11 3.19
C SER A 114 -12.30 1.06 3.74
N LEU A 115 -12.17 1.36 5.02
CA LEU A 115 -13.06 2.32 5.68
C LEU A 115 -12.72 3.78 5.32
N PHE A 116 -11.43 4.14 5.31
CA PHE A 116 -11.01 5.51 5.07
C PHE A 116 -10.85 5.88 3.60
N MET A 117 -10.62 4.91 2.71
CA MET A 117 -10.45 5.18 1.28
C MET A 117 -11.57 4.63 0.42
N ALA A 118 -11.87 3.33 0.46
CA ALA A 118 -12.85 2.73 -0.43
C ALA A 118 -14.27 3.25 -0.16
N VAL A 119 -14.69 3.33 1.11
CA VAL A 119 -16.04 3.81 1.46
C VAL A 119 -16.27 5.26 0.99
N PRO A 120 -15.44 6.27 1.32
CA PRO A 120 -15.62 7.62 0.79
C PRO A 120 -15.60 7.68 -0.74
N LEU A 121 -14.72 6.95 -1.41
CA LEU A 121 -14.65 6.93 -2.86
C LEU A 121 -15.93 6.38 -3.50
N ILE A 122 -16.55 5.33 -2.95
CA ILE A 122 -17.83 4.80 -3.43
C ILE A 122 -18.93 5.85 -3.33
N PHE A 123 -18.98 6.64 -2.23
CA PHE A 123 -19.98 7.70 -2.08
C PHE A 123 -19.72 8.91 -2.99
N MET A 124 -18.45 9.20 -3.31
CA MET A 124 -18.07 10.32 -4.18
C MET A 124 -18.22 9.99 -5.67
N THR A 125 -17.95 8.75 -6.07
CA THR A 125 -18.13 8.28 -7.43
C THR A 125 -19.58 7.80 -7.62
N LYS A 126 -20.47 8.70 -8.06
CA LYS A 126 -21.80 8.25 -8.52
C LYS A 126 -21.59 7.22 -9.63
N PRO A 127 -22.26 6.05 -9.60
CA PRO A 127 -22.18 5.12 -10.70
C PRO A 127 -22.61 5.86 -11.97
N ALA A 128 -21.71 5.97 -12.94
CA ALA A 128 -22.11 6.40 -14.27
C ALA A 128 -23.20 5.42 -14.70
N THR A 129 -24.41 5.94 -14.97
CA THR A 129 -25.47 5.15 -15.58
C THR A 129 -24.90 4.69 -16.93
N VAL A 130 -24.40 3.47 -16.95
CA VAL A 130 -23.99 2.81 -18.20
C VAL A 130 -25.30 2.60 -18.94
N LYS A 131 -25.66 3.56 -19.82
CA LYS A 131 -26.73 3.31 -20.81
C LYS A 131 -26.28 2.08 -21.58
N PRO A 132 -27.07 1.01 -21.62
CA PRO A 132 -26.67 -0.21 -22.28
C PRO A 132 -26.40 0.11 -23.77
N ARG A 133 -25.25 -0.34 -24.24
CA ARG A 133 -24.78 -0.13 -25.63
C ARG A 133 -25.79 -0.61 -26.68
N VAL A 134 -26.70 -1.46 -26.26
CA VAL A 134 -27.80 -2.02 -27.04
C VAL A 134 -28.75 -0.94 -27.57
N GLU A 135 -29.03 0.14 -26.81
CA GLU A 135 -29.97 1.18 -27.24
C GLU A 135 -29.45 2.00 -28.45
N LYS A 136 -28.11 2.16 -28.55
CA LYS A 136 -27.49 2.83 -29.72
C LYS A 136 -27.55 1.97 -30.97
N THR A 137 -27.46 0.65 -30.86
CA THR A 137 -27.48 -0.26 -32.00
C THR A 137 -28.88 -0.34 -32.60
N ILE A 138 -29.92 -0.38 -31.78
CA ILE A 138 -31.32 -0.38 -32.23
C ILE A 138 -31.67 0.93 -32.94
N GLN A 139 -31.30 2.09 -32.40
CA GLN A 139 -31.53 3.39 -33.05
C GLN A 139 -30.80 3.54 -34.40
N THR A 140 -29.64 2.90 -34.53
CA THR A 140 -28.88 2.95 -35.81
C THR A 140 -29.52 2.03 -36.85
N GLU A 141 -30.02 0.87 -36.49
CA GLU A 141 -30.74 -0.03 -37.40
C GLU A 141 -32.09 0.55 -37.85
N GLU A 142 -32.82 1.24 -36.99
CA GLU A 142 -34.06 1.93 -37.35
C GLU A 142 -33.84 3.13 -38.30
N LEU A 143 -32.67 3.79 -38.22
CA LEU A 143 -32.31 4.95 -39.06
C LEU A 143 -31.80 4.56 -40.46
N TYR A 144 -31.21 3.37 -40.59
CA TYR A 144 -30.56 2.92 -41.86
C TYR A 144 -31.20 1.67 -42.48
N GLY A 145 -32.31 1.19 -41.92
CA GLY A 145 -33.04 -0.01 -42.34
C GLY A 145 -34.23 0.23 -43.28
N ASN A 146 -34.33 1.39 -43.98
CA ASN A 146 -35.28 1.70 -45.02
C ASN A 146 -34.55 2.04 -46.34
#